data_f7f76a83de5a05b788575ab0f93c5cc6
#
_entry.id   f7f76a83de5a05b788575ab0f93c5cc6
#
_cell.length_a   1.000
_cell.length_b   1.000
_cell.length_c   1.000
_cell.angle_alpha   90.00
_cell.angle_beta   90.00
_cell.angle_gamma   90.00
#
_symmetry.space_group_name_H-M   'P 1'
#
loop_
_entity.id
_entity.type
_entity.pdbx_description
1 polymer ?
#
loop_
_entity_poly.entity_id
_entity_poly.type
_entity_poly.pdbx_seq_one_letter_code
_entity_poly.pdbx_strand_id
1 'polypeptide(L)'
;MLRLRSANRTLKAAAMRPDPEDLYHGLWYEGEVCCLFADSNVGKSIYAVQMADEIARLRNVLYVDCELSDKQFQLRYTNRDTGVLHAFPESLIRAEIDPSKMDIKNFEEQIISDIENAAQSTASKIIIIDNLTYLCNSSEKGDQAGLFMMKLMNLKMKYGWSLLIIAHTPKRTMTNPITQNDLAGSKKLYNFFDSVFAIGKSARDERLRYVKQVKVRAGEYQFGGDNVIVYEIEHEGDNVRFAFKEFAREADHLKENTESERQSQLERAQELKAEGLTIREIAAQLGMSKSSVDRMLKAVPVVPPVPSGTNGTSGTKPNREKETIDDKTLF
;
A
#
# COMPACT_ATOMS: atom_id res chain seq x y z
N MET A 1 21.50 -23.92 -10.56
CA MET A 1 21.96 -23.93 -11.97
C MET A 1 22.40 -22.51 -12.34
N LEU A 2 23.67 -22.33 -12.66
CA LEU A 2 24.27 -21.04 -13.00
C LEU A 2 24.57 -20.98 -14.50
N ARG A 3 24.21 -19.87 -15.15
CA ARG A 3 24.57 -19.54 -16.51
C ARG A 3 25.78 -18.61 -16.49
N LEU A 4 26.95 -19.12 -16.84
CA LEU A 4 28.20 -18.36 -16.78
C LEU A 4 28.48 -17.61 -18.09
N ARG A 5 28.77 -16.32 -17.97
CA ARG A 5 29.18 -15.41 -19.05
C ARG A 5 30.13 -14.35 -18.47
N SER A 6 31.07 -13.87 -19.25
CA SER A 6 31.80 -12.67 -18.85
C SER A 6 30.90 -11.45 -18.86
N ALA A 7 31.17 -10.46 -17.99
CA ALA A 7 30.37 -9.21 -17.91
C ALA A 7 30.33 -8.51 -19.28
N ASN A 8 31.45 -8.40 -19.98
CA ASN A 8 31.52 -7.78 -21.32
C ASN A 8 30.64 -8.49 -22.35
N ARG A 9 30.60 -9.85 -22.32
CA ARG A 9 29.71 -10.61 -23.21
C ARG A 9 28.24 -10.38 -22.86
N THR A 10 27.93 -10.24 -21.58
CA THR A 10 26.57 -9.90 -21.13
C THR A 10 26.15 -8.53 -21.60
N LEU A 11 27.00 -7.49 -21.46
CA LEU A 11 26.72 -6.13 -21.91
C LEU A 11 26.51 -6.07 -23.43
N LYS A 12 27.40 -6.70 -24.22
CA LYS A 12 27.24 -6.74 -25.69
C LYS A 12 25.95 -7.42 -26.11
N ALA A 13 25.59 -8.53 -25.46
CA ALA A 13 24.35 -9.25 -25.77
C ALA A 13 23.09 -8.48 -25.33
N ALA A 14 23.17 -7.69 -24.25
CA ALA A 14 22.10 -6.84 -23.78
C ALA A 14 21.89 -5.62 -24.70
N ALA A 15 22.98 -4.97 -25.14
CA ALA A 15 22.93 -3.81 -26.06
C ALA A 15 22.30 -4.11 -27.42
N MET A 16 22.21 -5.39 -27.81
CA MET A 16 21.53 -5.83 -29.05
C MET A 16 20.02 -6.01 -28.88
N ARG A 17 19.49 -5.80 -27.70
CA ARG A 17 18.06 -5.89 -27.40
C ARG A 17 17.50 -4.49 -27.15
N PRO A 18 16.23 -4.23 -27.49
CA PRO A 18 15.61 -2.95 -27.13
C PRO A 18 15.59 -2.77 -25.63
N ASP A 19 15.60 -1.53 -25.21
CA ASP A 19 15.36 -1.18 -23.80
C ASP A 19 13.95 -1.55 -23.37
N PRO A 20 13.71 -1.86 -22.09
CA PRO A 20 12.37 -2.13 -21.57
C PRO A 20 11.42 -0.94 -21.83
N GLU A 21 10.27 -1.20 -22.39
CA GLU A 21 9.27 -0.18 -22.63
C GLU A 21 8.58 0.24 -21.31
N ASP A 22 8.19 1.51 -21.20
CA ASP A 22 7.29 1.99 -20.16
C ASP A 22 5.89 1.45 -20.45
N LEU A 23 5.41 0.54 -19.60
CA LEU A 23 4.07 -0.03 -19.72
C LEU A 23 3.00 0.89 -19.16
N TYR A 24 3.35 1.67 -18.13
CA TYR A 24 2.40 2.57 -17.50
C TYR A 24 3.07 3.74 -16.78
N HIS A 25 3.18 4.87 -17.43
CA HIS A 25 3.51 6.22 -16.90
C HIS A 25 4.68 6.26 -15.88
N GLY A 26 5.75 5.53 -16.14
CA GLY A 26 6.93 5.48 -15.25
C GLY A 26 6.75 4.65 -13.99
N LEU A 27 5.58 4.03 -13.79
CA LEU A 27 5.29 3.20 -12.62
C LEU A 27 5.64 1.72 -12.84
N TRP A 28 5.58 1.25 -14.09
CA TRP A 28 5.79 -0.16 -14.42
C TRP A 28 6.44 -0.30 -15.79
N TYR A 29 7.53 -1.06 -15.87
CA TYR A 29 8.29 -1.29 -17.09
C TYR A 29 8.22 -2.76 -17.54
N GLU A 30 8.44 -2.98 -18.84
CA GLU A 30 8.48 -4.31 -19.44
C GLU A 30 9.50 -5.21 -18.75
N GLY A 31 9.13 -6.46 -18.50
CA GLY A 31 9.99 -7.45 -17.87
C GLY A 31 10.17 -7.29 -16.37
N GLU A 32 9.49 -6.37 -15.70
CA GLU A 32 9.51 -6.23 -14.24
C GLU A 32 8.48 -7.12 -13.53
N VAL A 33 8.78 -7.43 -12.27
CA VAL A 33 7.77 -7.83 -11.28
C VAL A 33 7.46 -6.61 -10.45
N CYS A 34 6.34 -6.00 -10.72
CA CYS A 34 5.84 -4.80 -10.06
C CYS A 34 4.81 -5.14 -8.99
N CYS A 35 4.75 -4.35 -7.93
CA CYS A 35 3.74 -4.48 -6.89
C CYS A 35 2.96 -3.19 -6.70
N LEU A 36 1.63 -3.30 -6.72
CA LEU A 36 0.71 -2.27 -6.26
C LEU A 36 0.14 -2.67 -4.90
N PHE A 37 0.34 -1.85 -3.88
CA PHE A 37 -0.29 -2.10 -2.59
C PHE A 37 -1.06 -0.88 -2.07
N ALA A 38 -2.09 -1.13 -1.31
CA ALA A 38 -2.86 -0.10 -0.61
C ALA A 38 -3.78 -0.73 0.43
N ASP A 39 -4.36 0.10 1.28
CA ASP A 39 -5.43 -0.28 2.20
C ASP A 39 -6.66 -0.82 1.46
N SER A 40 -7.56 -1.48 2.19
CA SER A 40 -8.84 -1.91 1.63
C SER A 40 -9.68 -0.69 1.20
N ASN A 41 -10.48 -0.86 0.13
CA ASN A 41 -11.39 0.17 -0.39
C ASN A 41 -10.74 1.49 -0.82
N VAL A 42 -9.45 1.46 -1.21
CA VAL A 42 -8.75 2.64 -1.76
C VAL A 42 -8.86 2.73 -3.28
N GLY A 43 -9.24 1.63 -3.94
CA GLY A 43 -9.41 1.58 -5.40
C GLY A 43 -8.30 0.84 -6.15
N LYS A 44 -7.54 -0.07 -5.48
CA LYS A 44 -6.47 -0.87 -6.14
C LYS A 44 -6.93 -1.53 -7.44
N SER A 45 -8.02 -2.31 -7.36
CA SER A 45 -8.55 -3.01 -8.53
C SER A 45 -9.05 -2.06 -9.62
N ILE A 46 -9.61 -0.88 -9.24
CA ILE A 46 -10.01 0.14 -10.23
C ILE A 46 -8.78 0.65 -10.97
N TYR A 47 -7.72 0.99 -10.23
CA TYR A 47 -6.48 1.48 -10.83
C TYR A 47 -5.79 0.42 -11.69
N ALA A 48 -5.77 -0.83 -11.22
CA ALA A 48 -5.19 -1.94 -11.97
C ALA A 48 -5.96 -2.29 -13.25
N VAL A 49 -7.30 -2.22 -13.22
CA VAL A 49 -8.12 -2.41 -14.44
C VAL A 49 -7.91 -1.25 -15.40
N GLN A 50 -7.78 0.00 -14.90
CA GLN A 50 -7.44 1.15 -15.76
C GLN A 50 -6.07 0.96 -16.44
N MET A 51 -5.06 0.49 -15.70
CA MET A 51 -3.76 0.13 -16.29
C MET A 51 -3.91 -0.96 -17.34
N ALA A 52 -4.69 -2.00 -17.04
CA ALA A 52 -4.94 -3.10 -17.95
C ALA A 52 -5.66 -2.66 -19.23
N ASP A 53 -6.69 -1.81 -19.13
CA ASP A 53 -7.43 -1.25 -20.27
C ASP A 53 -6.52 -0.44 -21.18
N GLU A 54 -5.69 0.44 -20.61
CA GLU A 54 -4.77 1.28 -21.36
C GLU A 54 -3.71 0.44 -22.08
N ILE A 55 -3.07 -0.50 -21.38
CA ILE A 55 -2.04 -1.38 -21.95
C ILE A 55 -2.65 -2.30 -23.02
N ALA A 56 -3.87 -2.79 -22.77
CA ALA A 56 -4.55 -3.71 -23.69
C ALA A 56 -4.87 -3.10 -25.05
N ARG A 57 -4.87 -1.81 -25.20
CA ARG A 57 -5.01 -1.13 -26.52
C ARG A 57 -3.85 -1.45 -27.46
N LEU A 58 -2.71 -1.88 -26.93
CA LEU A 58 -1.50 -2.16 -27.70
C LEU A 58 -1.02 -3.60 -27.59
N ARG A 59 -1.37 -4.32 -26.52
CA ARG A 59 -0.82 -5.63 -26.16
C ARG A 59 -1.85 -6.52 -25.47
N ASN A 60 -1.68 -7.84 -25.57
CA ASN A 60 -2.52 -8.77 -24.81
C ASN A 60 -2.17 -8.71 -23.31
N VAL A 61 -3.19 -8.49 -22.50
CA VAL A 61 -3.12 -8.45 -21.04
C VAL A 61 -3.99 -9.55 -20.45
N LEU A 62 -3.42 -10.37 -19.59
CA LEU A 62 -4.15 -11.33 -18.76
C LEU A 62 -4.37 -10.72 -17.39
N TYR A 63 -5.63 -10.44 -17.04
CA TYR A 63 -6.02 -9.96 -15.72
C TYR A 63 -6.65 -11.10 -14.93
N VAL A 64 -5.93 -11.59 -13.93
CA VAL A 64 -6.39 -12.66 -13.02
C VAL A 64 -7.10 -12.01 -11.84
N ASP A 65 -8.44 -12.07 -11.86
CA ASP A 65 -9.34 -11.49 -10.87
C ASP A 65 -9.75 -12.55 -9.85
N CYS A 66 -9.23 -12.43 -8.64
CA CYS A 66 -9.51 -13.37 -7.55
C CYS A 66 -10.61 -12.85 -6.60
N GLU A 67 -11.13 -11.64 -6.81
CA GLU A 67 -12.05 -11.00 -5.85
C GLU A 67 -13.46 -10.79 -6.39
N LEU A 68 -13.60 -10.35 -7.65
CA LEU A 68 -14.89 -9.93 -8.18
C LEU A 68 -15.56 -11.05 -8.97
N SER A 69 -16.85 -11.25 -8.70
CA SER A 69 -17.70 -12.02 -9.62
C SER A 69 -17.98 -11.23 -10.90
N ASP A 70 -18.36 -11.92 -11.98
CA ASP A 70 -18.74 -11.31 -13.25
C ASP A 70 -19.79 -10.22 -13.08
N LYS A 71 -20.77 -10.46 -12.20
CA LYS A 71 -21.83 -9.46 -11.94
C LYS A 71 -21.31 -8.20 -11.24
N GLN A 72 -20.38 -8.36 -10.31
CA GLN A 72 -19.78 -7.22 -9.63
C GLN A 72 -18.88 -6.44 -10.58
N PHE A 73 -18.13 -7.12 -11.44
CA PHE A 73 -17.34 -6.50 -12.49
C PHE A 73 -18.25 -5.74 -13.48
N GLN A 74 -19.29 -6.37 -14.00
CA GLN A 74 -20.26 -5.76 -14.91
C GLN A 74 -20.89 -4.49 -14.29
N LEU A 75 -21.36 -4.55 -13.03
CA LEU A 75 -21.97 -3.39 -12.37
C LEU A 75 -21.00 -2.23 -12.17
N ARG A 76 -19.71 -2.52 -12.03
CA ARG A 76 -18.67 -1.49 -11.88
C ARG A 76 -18.41 -0.74 -13.18
N TYR A 77 -18.52 -1.44 -14.30
CA TYR A 77 -18.22 -0.92 -15.64
C TYR A 77 -19.49 -0.85 -16.50
N THR A 78 -20.55 -0.31 -15.90
CA THR A 78 -21.83 -0.02 -16.56
C THR A 78 -22.25 1.40 -16.22
N ASN A 79 -22.61 2.17 -17.25
CA ASN A 79 -23.25 3.46 -17.05
C ASN A 79 -24.59 3.26 -16.34
N ARG A 80 -24.75 3.85 -15.16
CA ARG A 80 -25.95 3.67 -14.31
C ARG A 80 -27.20 4.29 -14.88
N ASP A 81 -27.05 5.34 -15.67
CA ASP A 81 -28.18 6.11 -16.23
C ASP A 81 -28.67 5.49 -17.55
N THR A 82 -27.75 5.02 -18.39
CA THR A 82 -28.05 4.52 -19.75
C THR A 82 -28.03 3.00 -19.84
N GLY A 83 -27.43 2.28 -18.89
CA GLY A 83 -27.21 0.84 -18.93
C GLY A 83 -26.14 0.40 -19.93
N VAL A 84 -25.40 1.34 -20.55
CA VAL A 84 -24.34 1.05 -21.50
C VAL A 84 -23.15 0.43 -20.79
N LEU A 85 -22.63 -0.68 -21.34
CA LEU A 85 -21.46 -1.37 -20.84
C LEU A 85 -20.19 -0.71 -21.38
N HIS A 86 -19.16 -0.61 -20.54
CA HIS A 86 -17.85 -0.17 -20.98
C HIS A 86 -17.25 -1.16 -21.99
N ALA A 87 -16.71 -0.62 -23.09
CA ALA A 87 -16.10 -1.41 -24.14
C ALA A 87 -14.59 -1.55 -23.90
N PHE A 88 -14.20 -2.61 -23.25
CA PHE A 88 -12.78 -2.97 -23.12
C PHE A 88 -12.21 -3.49 -24.46
N PRO A 89 -10.89 -3.31 -24.71
CA PRO A 89 -10.23 -3.99 -25.82
C PRO A 89 -10.34 -5.52 -25.70
N GLU A 90 -10.53 -6.22 -26.81
CA GLU A 90 -10.58 -7.69 -26.85
C GLU A 90 -9.26 -8.36 -26.39
N SER A 91 -8.17 -7.61 -26.40
CA SER A 91 -6.85 -7.98 -25.89
C SER A 91 -6.73 -7.91 -24.36
N LEU A 92 -7.76 -7.40 -23.64
CA LEU A 92 -7.88 -7.51 -22.19
C LEU A 92 -8.67 -8.77 -21.83
N ILE A 93 -7.96 -9.79 -21.44
CA ILE A 93 -8.53 -11.07 -21.07
C ILE A 93 -8.65 -11.13 -19.54
N ARG A 94 -9.88 -11.21 -19.03
CA ARG A 94 -10.14 -11.43 -17.61
C ARG A 94 -10.26 -12.93 -17.35
N ALA A 95 -9.50 -13.41 -16.38
CA ALA A 95 -9.63 -14.77 -15.84
C ALA A 95 -10.11 -14.70 -14.38
N GLU A 96 -11.11 -15.48 -14.04
CA GLU A 96 -11.60 -15.62 -12.66
C GLU A 96 -11.37 -17.04 -12.15
N ILE A 97 -11.36 -17.18 -10.82
CA ILE A 97 -11.23 -18.49 -10.20
C ILE A 97 -12.59 -19.20 -10.26
N ASP A 98 -12.63 -20.39 -10.89
CA ASP A 98 -13.80 -21.27 -10.90
C ASP A 98 -13.78 -22.18 -9.65
N PRO A 99 -14.62 -21.91 -8.64
CA PRO A 99 -14.62 -22.70 -7.40
C PRO A 99 -14.96 -24.18 -7.63
N SER A 100 -15.67 -24.50 -8.71
CA SER A 100 -16.09 -25.89 -9.03
C SER A 100 -14.91 -26.78 -9.47
N LYS A 101 -13.81 -26.15 -9.92
CA LYS A 101 -12.60 -26.84 -10.40
C LYS A 101 -11.42 -26.72 -9.43
N MET A 102 -11.63 -26.11 -8.28
CA MET A 102 -10.57 -25.81 -7.32
C MET A 102 -10.13 -27.05 -6.54
N ASP A 103 -8.86 -27.44 -6.66
CA ASP A 103 -8.22 -28.41 -5.77
C ASP A 103 -7.63 -27.70 -4.56
N ILE A 104 -8.37 -27.75 -3.44
CA ILE A 104 -7.98 -27.06 -2.19
C ILE A 104 -6.61 -27.57 -1.67
N LYS A 105 -6.26 -28.83 -1.91
CA LYS A 105 -4.99 -29.41 -1.40
C LYS A 105 -3.77 -28.95 -2.18
N ASN A 106 -3.95 -28.75 -3.49
CA ASN A 106 -2.87 -28.38 -4.42
C ASN A 106 -3.13 -27.00 -5.07
N PHE A 107 -3.90 -26.13 -4.40
CA PHE A 107 -4.40 -24.88 -4.95
C PHE A 107 -3.28 -24.00 -5.54
N GLU A 108 -2.16 -23.83 -4.83
CA GLU A 108 -1.05 -22.98 -5.31
C GLU A 108 -0.39 -23.54 -6.57
N GLU A 109 -0.29 -24.87 -6.71
CA GLU A 109 0.29 -25.47 -7.91
C GLU A 109 -0.66 -25.42 -9.09
N GLN A 110 -1.94 -25.66 -8.82
CA GLN A 110 -2.99 -25.55 -9.82
C GLN A 110 -3.07 -24.13 -10.38
N ILE A 111 -3.17 -23.10 -9.52
CA ILE A 111 -3.30 -21.71 -9.99
C ILE A 111 -2.08 -21.24 -10.79
N ILE A 112 -0.86 -21.64 -10.42
CA ILE A 112 0.35 -21.36 -11.19
C ILE A 112 0.28 -21.99 -12.59
N SER A 113 -0.18 -23.25 -12.67
CA SER A 113 -0.36 -23.94 -13.95
C SER A 113 -1.46 -23.30 -14.79
N ASP A 114 -2.55 -22.90 -14.15
CA ASP A 114 -3.69 -22.27 -14.84
C ASP A 114 -3.30 -20.88 -15.39
N ILE A 115 -2.54 -20.08 -14.63
CA ILE A 115 -1.98 -18.82 -15.11
C ILE A 115 -1.02 -19.06 -16.29
N GLU A 116 -0.15 -20.08 -16.21
CA GLU A 116 0.77 -20.42 -17.30
C GLU A 116 -0.02 -20.80 -18.57
N ASN A 117 -1.00 -21.67 -18.46
CA ASN A 117 -1.84 -22.13 -19.57
C ASN A 117 -2.66 -20.97 -20.17
N ALA A 118 -3.29 -20.14 -19.34
CA ALA A 118 -4.05 -18.97 -19.76
C ALA A 118 -3.16 -17.98 -20.53
N ALA A 119 -1.99 -17.65 -19.98
CA ALA A 119 -1.05 -16.72 -20.62
C ALA A 119 -0.56 -17.26 -21.98
N GLN A 120 -0.32 -18.58 -22.08
CA GLN A 120 0.11 -19.19 -23.34
C GLN A 120 -1.02 -19.22 -24.37
N SER A 121 -2.24 -19.61 -23.99
CA SER A 121 -3.39 -19.67 -24.89
C SER A 121 -3.81 -18.31 -25.44
N THR A 122 -3.62 -17.26 -24.66
CA THR A 122 -3.94 -15.87 -25.03
C THR A 122 -2.74 -15.09 -25.61
N ALA A 123 -1.57 -15.74 -25.70
CA ALA A 123 -0.31 -15.09 -26.05
C ALA A 123 0.00 -13.85 -25.22
N SER A 124 -0.46 -13.81 -23.95
CA SER A 124 -0.25 -12.68 -23.05
C SER A 124 1.12 -12.75 -22.41
N LYS A 125 1.85 -11.63 -22.46
CA LYS A 125 3.12 -11.45 -21.73
C LYS A 125 3.00 -10.47 -20.58
N ILE A 126 1.88 -9.77 -20.48
CA ILE A 126 1.56 -8.83 -19.42
C ILE A 126 0.46 -9.45 -18.57
N ILE A 127 0.78 -9.69 -17.30
CA ILE A 127 -0.09 -10.42 -16.39
C ILE A 127 -0.28 -9.62 -15.13
N ILE A 128 -1.53 -9.38 -14.78
CA ILE A 128 -1.93 -8.67 -13.56
C ILE A 128 -2.65 -9.66 -12.67
N ILE A 129 -2.25 -9.75 -11.39
CA ILE A 129 -2.83 -10.66 -10.40
C ILE A 129 -3.47 -9.84 -9.28
N ASP A 130 -4.79 -9.86 -9.20
CA ASP A 130 -5.61 -9.17 -8.20
C ASP A 130 -6.43 -10.17 -7.37
N ASN A 131 -5.98 -10.61 -6.17
CA ASN A 131 -4.76 -10.18 -5.50
C ASN A 131 -3.98 -11.38 -4.94
N LEU A 132 -2.73 -11.12 -4.59
CA LEU A 132 -1.82 -12.11 -4.01
C LEU A 132 -2.32 -12.70 -2.69
N THR A 133 -3.01 -11.90 -1.86
CA THR A 133 -3.48 -12.32 -0.54
C THR A 133 -4.50 -13.46 -0.64
N TYR A 134 -5.33 -13.46 -1.67
CA TYR A 134 -6.26 -14.56 -1.93
C TYR A 134 -5.53 -15.84 -2.31
N LEU A 135 -4.46 -15.72 -3.11
CA LEU A 135 -3.70 -16.86 -3.62
C LEU A 135 -2.79 -17.51 -2.56
N CYS A 136 -2.41 -16.74 -1.54
CA CYS A 136 -1.50 -17.19 -0.47
C CYS A 136 -2.21 -17.19 0.90
N ASN A 137 -3.46 -17.60 0.96
CA ASN A 137 -4.36 -17.45 2.12
C ASN A 137 -4.05 -18.37 3.33
N SER A 138 -2.99 -19.12 3.30
CA SER A 138 -2.49 -19.81 4.50
C SER A 138 -1.63 -18.86 5.33
N SER A 139 -2.30 -17.98 6.05
CA SER A 139 -1.82 -16.83 6.82
C SER A 139 -0.81 -17.11 7.94
N GLU A 140 -0.33 -18.32 8.10
CA GLU A 140 0.57 -18.67 9.20
C GLU A 140 2.04 -18.87 8.80
N LYS A 141 2.37 -18.90 7.49
CA LYS A 141 3.76 -19.14 7.06
C LYS A 141 4.15 -18.20 5.92
N GLY A 142 4.82 -17.10 6.24
CA GLY A 142 5.45 -16.19 5.25
C GLY A 142 6.40 -16.88 4.24
N ASP A 143 6.64 -18.18 4.38
CA ASP A 143 7.41 -18.98 3.46
C ASP A 143 6.61 -19.44 2.22
N GLN A 144 5.28 -19.59 2.30
CA GLN A 144 4.43 -20.00 1.14
C GLN A 144 4.31 -18.90 0.10
N ALA A 145 4.04 -17.65 0.51
CA ALA A 145 4.03 -16.53 -0.43
C ALA A 145 5.38 -16.38 -1.15
N GLY A 146 6.48 -16.65 -0.46
CA GLY A 146 7.82 -16.70 -1.06
C GLY A 146 7.98 -17.78 -2.13
N LEU A 147 7.48 -18.99 -1.89
CA LEU A 147 7.52 -20.09 -2.85
C LEU A 147 6.65 -19.79 -4.08
N PHE A 148 5.44 -19.26 -3.87
CA PHE A 148 4.56 -18.82 -4.96
C PHE A 148 5.25 -17.79 -5.84
N MET A 149 5.82 -16.74 -5.23
CA MET A 149 6.59 -15.73 -5.97
C MET A 149 7.78 -16.30 -6.72
N MET A 150 8.52 -17.27 -6.15
CA MET A 150 9.61 -17.95 -6.85
C MET A 150 9.10 -18.71 -8.09
N LYS A 151 7.95 -19.38 -8.01
CA LYS A 151 7.33 -20.06 -9.17
C LYS A 151 6.95 -19.04 -10.25
N LEU A 152 6.29 -17.93 -9.89
CA LEU A 152 5.98 -16.84 -10.82
C LEU A 152 7.23 -16.24 -11.48
N MET A 153 8.31 -16.01 -10.69
CA MET A 153 9.56 -15.51 -11.23
C MET A 153 10.22 -16.48 -12.23
N ASN A 154 10.10 -17.79 -12.00
CA ASN A 154 10.57 -18.79 -12.95
C ASN A 154 9.80 -18.72 -14.28
N LEU A 155 8.46 -18.57 -14.22
CA LEU A 155 7.63 -18.39 -15.41
C LEU A 155 7.96 -17.07 -16.13
N LYS A 156 8.11 -15.97 -15.38
CA LYS A 156 8.57 -14.68 -15.92
C LYS A 156 9.87 -14.85 -16.71
N MET A 157 10.87 -15.51 -16.14
CA MET A 157 12.15 -15.73 -16.81
C MET A 157 12.03 -16.65 -18.03
N LYS A 158 11.14 -17.65 -17.96
CA LYS A 158 10.92 -18.62 -19.04
C LYS A 158 10.26 -17.98 -20.25
N TYR A 159 9.26 -17.12 -20.02
CA TYR A 159 8.39 -16.57 -21.06
C TYR A 159 8.60 -15.08 -21.33
N GLY A 160 9.43 -14.40 -20.55
CA GLY A 160 9.64 -12.95 -20.68
C GLY A 160 8.41 -12.14 -20.25
N TRP A 161 7.72 -12.55 -19.19
CA TRP A 161 6.55 -11.87 -18.69
C TRP A 161 6.88 -10.58 -17.94
N SER A 162 5.92 -9.66 -17.95
CA SER A 162 5.82 -8.51 -17.06
C SER A 162 4.69 -8.78 -16.09
N LEU A 163 4.94 -8.69 -14.79
CA LEU A 163 3.98 -9.06 -13.74
C LEU A 163 3.62 -7.83 -12.90
N LEU A 164 2.32 -7.57 -12.72
CA LEU A 164 1.81 -6.66 -11.71
C LEU A 164 1.07 -7.48 -10.65
N ILE A 165 1.54 -7.40 -9.43
CA ILE A 165 0.97 -8.11 -8.28
C ILE A 165 0.28 -7.10 -7.36
N ILE A 166 -1.00 -7.30 -7.11
CA ILE A 166 -1.75 -6.47 -6.18
C ILE A 166 -1.71 -7.10 -4.80
N ALA A 167 -1.39 -6.28 -3.79
CA ALA A 167 -1.29 -6.71 -2.40
C ALA A 167 -2.06 -5.77 -1.47
N HIS A 168 -2.43 -6.28 -0.30
CA HIS A 168 -3.03 -5.46 0.74
C HIS A 168 -1.99 -4.83 1.66
N THR A 169 -2.41 -3.78 2.34
CA THR A 169 -1.69 -3.16 3.46
C THR A 169 -2.36 -3.60 4.77
N PRO A 170 -1.63 -3.93 5.83
CA PRO A 170 -2.20 -3.96 7.17
C PRO A 170 -2.81 -2.59 7.50
N LYS A 171 -3.79 -2.55 8.39
CA LYS A 171 -4.37 -1.27 8.83
C LYS A 171 -3.27 -0.29 9.22
N ARG A 172 -3.25 0.86 8.57
CA ARG A 172 -2.31 1.95 8.84
C ARG A 172 -3.06 3.23 9.23
N THR A 173 -2.37 4.11 9.95
CA THR A 173 -2.89 5.44 10.23
C THR A 173 -2.64 6.36 9.01
N MET A 174 -3.58 7.25 8.72
CA MET A 174 -3.42 8.24 7.65
C MET A 174 -2.46 9.38 8.01
N THR A 175 -1.88 9.36 9.20
CA THR A 175 -0.96 10.39 9.71
C THR A 175 0.50 10.17 9.28
N ASN A 176 0.84 8.96 8.86
CA ASN A 176 2.21 8.60 8.49
C ASN A 176 2.37 8.43 6.98
N PRO A 177 3.51 8.84 6.40
CA PRO A 177 3.84 8.57 5.01
C PRO A 177 3.84 7.07 4.70
N ILE A 178 3.46 6.73 3.46
CA ILE A 178 3.54 5.34 3.00
C ILE A 178 4.99 4.93 2.83
N THR A 179 5.33 3.75 3.35
CA THR A 179 6.67 3.16 3.29
C THR A 179 6.63 1.69 2.87
N GLN A 180 7.80 1.11 2.63
CA GLN A 180 7.92 -0.33 2.36
C GLN A 180 7.40 -1.24 3.50
N ASN A 181 7.31 -0.71 4.74
CA ASN A 181 6.82 -1.48 5.89
C ASN A 181 5.28 -1.62 5.88
N ASP A 182 4.59 -0.85 5.05
CA ASP A 182 3.15 -0.89 4.90
C ASP A 182 2.68 -1.98 3.92
N LEU A 183 3.59 -2.67 3.23
CA LEU A 183 3.25 -3.82 2.41
C LEU A 183 2.96 -5.03 3.31
N ALA A 184 1.76 -5.62 3.16
CA ALA A 184 1.39 -6.85 3.86
C ALA A 184 2.31 -8.01 3.48
N GLY A 185 2.67 -8.80 4.47
CA GLY A 185 3.57 -9.94 4.28
C GLY A 185 4.97 -9.72 4.85
N SER A 186 5.86 -10.65 4.61
CA SER A 186 7.21 -10.56 5.16
C SER A 186 8.07 -9.57 4.35
N LYS A 187 9.10 -9.01 5.00
CA LYS A 187 10.16 -8.27 4.30
C LYS A 187 10.78 -9.06 3.15
N LYS A 188 10.69 -10.40 3.20
CA LYS A 188 11.14 -11.30 2.14
C LYS A 188 10.33 -11.09 0.86
N LEU A 189 9.00 -10.84 0.96
CA LEU A 189 8.13 -10.61 -0.20
C LEU A 189 8.53 -9.34 -0.97
N TYR A 190 8.85 -8.25 -0.26
CA TYR A 190 9.29 -6.99 -0.87
C TYR A 190 10.53 -7.15 -1.76
N ASN A 191 11.42 -8.11 -1.44
CA ASN A 191 12.65 -8.34 -2.19
C ASN A 191 12.41 -8.94 -3.58
N PHE A 192 11.28 -9.60 -3.82
CA PHE A 192 10.93 -10.15 -5.13
C PHE A 192 10.57 -9.09 -6.16
N PHE A 193 10.05 -7.93 -5.72
CA PHE A 193 9.60 -6.90 -6.62
C PHE A 193 10.75 -6.06 -7.17
N ASP A 194 10.69 -5.73 -8.45
CA ASP A 194 11.59 -4.80 -9.11
C ASP A 194 11.15 -3.37 -8.84
N SER A 195 9.86 -3.07 -9.03
CA SER A 195 9.23 -1.79 -8.72
C SER A 195 8.04 -1.99 -7.77
N VAL A 196 7.81 -1.00 -6.90
CA VAL A 196 6.69 -1.01 -5.94
C VAL A 196 6.11 0.39 -5.88
N PHE A 197 4.81 0.49 -6.05
CA PHE A 197 4.07 1.72 -5.83
C PHE A 197 2.83 1.48 -4.98
N ALA A 198 2.33 2.53 -4.36
CA ALA A 198 1.22 2.45 -3.42
C ALA A 198 0.18 3.51 -3.67
N ILE A 199 -1.08 3.22 -3.33
CA ILE A 199 -2.15 4.20 -3.33
C ILE A 199 -2.48 4.57 -1.90
N GLY A 200 -2.49 5.89 -1.61
CA GLY A 200 -2.92 6.46 -0.34
C GLY A 200 -4.25 7.20 -0.49
N LYS A 201 -5.05 7.22 0.59
CA LYS A 201 -6.18 8.12 0.71
C LYS A 201 -5.68 9.52 1.08
N SER A 202 -6.28 10.55 0.50
CA SER A 202 -6.03 11.92 0.89
C SER A 202 -6.88 12.31 2.11
N ALA A 203 -6.29 13.05 3.05
CA ALA A 203 -7.02 13.69 4.14
C ALA A 203 -7.71 15.00 3.70
N ARG A 204 -7.36 15.53 2.53
CA ARG A 204 -7.95 16.77 1.97
C ARG A 204 -9.37 16.57 1.45
N ASP A 205 -9.63 15.42 0.80
CA ASP A 205 -10.95 15.08 0.24
C ASP A 205 -11.06 13.55 0.13
N GLU A 206 -12.24 13.01 0.46
CA GLU A 206 -12.50 11.56 0.45
C GLU A 206 -12.45 10.93 -0.95
N ARG A 207 -12.63 11.72 -2.02
CA ARG A 207 -12.54 11.28 -3.41
C ARG A 207 -11.11 11.24 -3.92
N LEU A 208 -10.19 11.99 -3.29
CA LEU A 208 -8.81 12.07 -3.72
C LEU A 208 -8.01 10.84 -3.26
N ARG A 209 -7.13 10.42 -4.17
CA ARG A 209 -6.12 9.39 -3.96
C ARG A 209 -4.78 9.92 -4.40
N TYR A 210 -3.71 9.44 -3.80
CA TYR A 210 -2.38 9.71 -4.34
C TYR A 210 -1.63 8.41 -4.60
N VAL A 211 -0.86 8.39 -5.66
CA VAL A 211 0.02 7.27 -6.04
C VAL A 211 1.46 7.68 -5.80
N LYS A 212 2.18 6.81 -5.10
CA LYS A 212 3.56 7.02 -4.70
C LYS A 212 4.43 5.84 -5.06
N GLN A 213 5.57 6.09 -5.68
CA GLN A 213 6.63 5.08 -5.79
C GLN A 213 7.27 4.82 -4.43
N VAL A 214 7.50 3.54 -4.12
CA VAL A 214 8.15 3.08 -2.89
C VAL A 214 9.47 2.39 -3.20
N LYS A 215 9.56 1.77 -4.38
CA LYS A 215 10.78 1.13 -4.90
C LYS A 215 10.82 1.25 -6.41
N VAL A 216 11.99 1.56 -6.93
CA VAL A 216 12.28 1.56 -8.37
C VAL A 216 13.64 0.90 -8.57
N ARG A 217 13.75 -0.09 -9.47
CA ARG A 217 15.00 -0.78 -9.77
C ARG A 217 15.54 -0.42 -11.15
N ALA A 218 14.68 -0.34 -12.16
CA ALA A 218 15.09 -0.16 -13.54
C ALA A 218 14.83 1.26 -14.08
N GLY A 219 13.78 1.94 -13.59
CA GLY A 219 13.41 3.28 -14.02
C GLY A 219 13.95 4.40 -13.11
N GLU A 220 13.47 5.61 -13.32
CA GLU A 220 13.74 6.76 -12.47
C GLU A 220 12.75 6.82 -11.30
N TYR A 221 13.24 7.30 -10.15
CA TYR A 221 12.39 7.56 -8.99
C TYR A 221 11.74 8.94 -9.13
N GLN A 222 10.59 9.00 -9.80
CA GLN A 222 9.91 10.25 -10.18
C GLN A 222 8.84 10.67 -9.17
N PHE A 223 8.09 9.69 -8.63
CA PHE A 223 6.89 9.93 -7.83
C PHE A 223 7.10 9.56 -6.36
N GLY A 224 8.09 10.20 -5.73
CA GLY A 224 8.40 10.06 -4.31
C GLY A 224 7.48 10.86 -3.39
N GLY A 225 7.84 10.94 -2.09
CA GLY A 225 7.05 11.69 -1.10
C GLY A 225 6.89 13.18 -1.40
N ASP A 226 7.81 13.78 -2.15
CA ASP A 226 7.77 15.20 -2.52
C ASP A 226 7.04 15.46 -3.85
N ASN A 227 6.69 14.41 -4.58
CA ASN A 227 6.06 14.50 -5.92
C ASN A 227 5.14 13.31 -6.18
N VAL A 228 4.09 13.12 -5.36
CA VAL A 228 3.10 12.07 -5.59
C VAL A 228 2.11 12.48 -6.69
N ILE A 229 1.56 11.49 -7.40
CA ILE A 229 0.53 11.73 -8.41
C ILE A 229 -0.84 11.72 -7.72
N VAL A 230 -1.58 12.81 -7.83
CA VAL A 230 -2.91 12.94 -7.23
C VAL A 230 -3.99 12.67 -8.26
N TYR A 231 -4.94 11.83 -7.90
CA TYR A 231 -6.09 11.45 -8.69
C TYR A 231 -7.39 11.67 -7.93
N GLU A 232 -8.45 11.88 -8.65
CA GLU A 232 -9.82 11.76 -8.16
C GLU A 232 -10.45 10.48 -8.72
N ILE A 233 -11.17 9.71 -7.89
CA ILE A 233 -11.95 8.58 -8.40
C ILE A 233 -13.25 9.15 -8.96
N GLU A 234 -13.41 9.06 -10.25
CA GLU A 234 -14.56 9.56 -11.01
C GLU A 234 -15.32 8.42 -11.67
N HIS A 235 -16.64 8.59 -11.77
CA HIS A 235 -17.48 7.81 -12.66
C HIS A 235 -17.72 8.64 -13.93
N GLU A 236 -17.12 8.25 -15.03
CA GLU A 236 -17.31 8.89 -16.32
C GLU A 236 -18.12 7.97 -17.23
N GLY A 237 -19.43 8.24 -17.30
CA GLY A 237 -20.34 7.44 -18.10
C GLY A 237 -20.43 5.98 -17.62
N ASP A 238 -19.83 5.08 -18.39
CA ASP A 238 -19.78 3.63 -18.15
C ASP A 238 -18.52 3.15 -17.44
N ASN A 239 -17.58 4.05 -17.13
CA ASN A 239 -16.30 3.70 -16.54
C ASN A 239 -16.11 4.37 -15.19
N VAL A 240 -15.43 3.65 -14.28
CA VAL A 240 -14.87 4.19 -13.04
C VAL A 240 -13.35 4.24 -13.17
N ARG A 241 -12.79 5.42 -12.95
CA ARG A 241 -11.36 5.64 -13.18
C ARG A 241 -10.73 6.59 -12.19
N PHE A 242 -9.41 6.55 -12.14
CA PHE A 242 -8.55 7.54 -11.51
C PHE A 242 -8.26 8.65 -12.53
N ALA A 243 -8.92 9.80 -12.36
CA ALA A 243 -8.69 10.98 -13.18
C ALA A 243 -7.55 11.81 -12.57
N PHE A 244 -6.51 12.08 -13.36
CA PHE A 244 -5.36 12.88 -12.92
C PHE A 244 -5.80 14.29 -12.52
N LYS A 245 -5.26 14.81 -11.42
CA LYS A 245 -5.53 16.17 -10.94
C LYS A 245 -4.24 17.02 -10.90
N GLU A 246 -3.25 16.58 -10.16
CA GLU A 246 -2.04 17.36 -9.91
C GLU A 246 -0.88 16.45 -9.45
N PHE A 247 0.31 17.04 -9.37
CA PHE A 247 1.41 16.51 -8.58
C PHE A 247 1.50 17.29 -7.27
N ALA A 248 1.73 16.60 -6.15
CA ALA A 248 1.76 17.23 -4.84
C ALA A 248 2.75 16.52 -3.89
N ARG A 249 2.96 17.07 -2.72
CA ARG A 249 3.71 16.38 -1.67
C ARG A 249 2.78 15.43 -0.91
N GLU A 250 3.25 14.22 -0.59
CA GLU A 250 2.50 13.28 0.23
C GLU A 250 2.07 13.89 1.56
N ALA A 251 2.93 14.73 2.16
CA ALA A 251 2.66 15.41 3.43
C ALA A 251 1.36 16.23 3.40
N ASP A 252 1.00 16.81 2.25
CA ASP A 252 -0.19 17.62 2.08
C ASP A 252 -1.49 16.77 2.05
N HIS A 253 -1.35 15.45 1.94
CA HIS A 253 -2.46 14.48 1.92
C HIS A 253 -2.56 13.63 3.19
N LEU A 254 -1.67 13.85 4.16
CA LEU A 254 -1.71 13.15 5.43
C LEU A 254 -2.66 13.85 6.40
N LYS A 255 -3.29 13.05 7.27
CA LYS A 255 -4.11 13.60 8.36
C LYS A 255 -3.18 14.21 9.40
N GLU A 256 -3.47 15.43 9.85
CA GLU A 256 -2.80 15.98 11.01
C GLU A 256 -3.22 15.20 12.26
N ASN A 257 -2.25 14.87 13.11
CA ASN A 257 -2.54 14.33 14.42
C ASN A 257 -3.22 15.42 15.26
N THR A 258 -4.40 15.12 15.81
CA THR A 258 -4.98 15.99 16.84
C THR A 258 -4.09 15.99 18.09
N GLU A 259 -4.20 17.03 18.91
CA GLU A 259 -3.42 17.12 20.16
C GLU A 259 -3.67 15.90 21.06
N SER A 260 -4.93 15.43 21.12
CA SER A 260 -5.32 14.22 21.84
C SER A 260 -4.67 12.95 21.29
N GLU A 261 -4.61 12.81 19.95
CA GLU A 261 -3.92 11.67 19.31
C GLU A 261 -2.41 11.72 19.55
N ARG A 262 -1.80 12.92 19.50
CA ARG A 262 -0.37 13.11 19.84
C ARG A 262 -0.07 12.73 21.28
N GLN A 263 -0.93 13.16 22.20
CA GLN A 263 -0.79 12.84 23.62
C GLN A 263 -0.93 11.34 23.88
N SER A 264 -1.93 10.69 23.29
CA SER A 264 -2.12 9.23 23.40
C SER A 264 -0.96 8.44 22.81
N GLN A 265 -0.41 8.87 21.66
CA GLN A 265 0.78 8.25 21.08
C GLN A 265 2.01 8.43 21.98
N LEU A 266 2.15 9.59 22.60
CA LEU A 266 3.24 9.86 23.56
C LEU A 266 3.15 8.95 24.78
N GLU A 267 1.98 8.87 25.42
CA GLU A 267 1.72 8.00 26.57
C GLU A 267 2.06 6.54 26.24
N ARG A 268 1.58 6.07 25.08
CA ARG A 268 1.87 4.70 24.65
C ARG A 268 3.35 4.47 24.34
N ALA A 269 4.05 5.46 23.76
CA ALA A 269 5.49 5.38 23.55
C ALA A 269 6.27 5.33 24.86
N GLN A 270 5.82 6.06 25.88
CA GLN A 270 6.41 6.06 27.22
C GLN A 270 6.20 4.73 27.93
N GLU A 271 5.00 4.15 27.87
CA GLU A 271 4.71 2.81 28.41
C GLU A 271 5.65 1.75 27.81
N LEU A 272 5.71 1.68 26.47
CA LEU A 272 6.57 0.73 25.77
C LEU A 272 8.06 0.92 26.11
N LYS A 273 8.47 2.17 26.33
CA LYS A 273 9.84 2.47 26.77
C LYS A 273 10.08 2.01 28.20
N ALA A 274 9.10 2.15 29.10
CA ALA A 274 9.15 1.66 30.48
C ALA A 274 9.16 0.12 30.54
N GLU A 275 8.52 -0.54 29.57
CA GLU A 275 8.60 -2.00 29.38
C GLU A 275 9.98 -2.47 28.84
N GLY A 276 10.90 -1.55 28.58
CA GLY A 276 12.27 -1.84 28.15
C GLY A 276 12.48 -1.97 26.63
N LEU A 277 11.48 -1.63 25.82
CA LEU A 277 11.60 -1.69 24.36
C LEU A 277 12.55 -0.61 23.84
N THR A 278 13.30 -0.98 22.78
CA THR A 278 14.15 -0.02 22.06
C THR A 278 13.31 0.94 21.23
N ILE A 279 13.83 2.12 20.92
CA ILE A 279 13.16 3.12 20.05
C ILE A 279 12.76 2.49 18.70
N ARG A 280 13.52 1.51 18.20
CA ARG A 280 13.22 0.82 16.96
C ARG A 280 11.99 -0.10 17.07
N GLU A 281 11.85 -0.81 18.16
CA GLU A 281 10.70 -1.67 18.45
C GLU A 281 9.45 -0.84 18.73
N ILE A 282 9.57 0.24 19.50
CA ILE A 282 8.49 1.20 19.72
C ILE A 282 8.01 1.79 18.40
N ALA A 283 8.93 2.22 17.53
CA ALA A 283 8.61 2.75 16.20
C ALA A 283 7.86 1.72 15.33
N ALA A 284 8.27 0.45 15.41
CA ALA A 284 7.59 -0.63 14.68
C ALA A 284 6.18 -0.89 15.22
N GLN A 285 5.97 -0.86 16.54
CA GLN A 285 4.65 -1.08 17.14
C GLN A 285 3.69 0.09 16.91
N LEU A 286 4.19 1.32 16.95
CA LEU A 286 3.38 2.53 16.74
C LEU A 286 3.21 2.88 15.25
N GLY A 287 3.82 2.14 14.34
CA GLY A 287 3.81 2.45 12.91
C GLY A 287 4.46 3.80 12.57
N MET A 288 5.42 4.24 13.37
CA MET A 288 6.09 5.54 13.26
C MET A 288 7.54 5.40 12.81
N SER A 289 8.15 6.50 12.33
CA SER A 289 9.59 6.52 12.08
C SER A 289 10.37 6.54 13.40
N LYS A 290 11.56 5.93 13.43
CA LYS A 290 12.47 5.97 14.58
C LYS A 290 12.75 7.41 15.02
N SER A 291 12.96 8.32 14.09
CA SER A 291 13.21 9.73 14.37
C SER A 291 12.00 10.46 14.97
N SER A 292 10.77 10.07 14.57
CA SER A 292 9.55 10.62 15.15
C SER A 292 9.37 10.19 16.59
N VAL A 293 9.57 8.90 16.90
CA VAL A 293 9.51 8.38 18.28
C VAL A 293 10.59 9.00 19.15
N ASP A 294 11.83 9.10 18.67
CA ASP A 294 12.93 9.72 19.41
C ASP A 294 12.65 11.19 19.74
N ARG A 295 12.15 11.95 18.75
CA ARG A 295 11.75 13.36 18.94
C ARG A 295 10.59 13.48 19.93
N MET A 296 9.58 12.64 19.81
CA MET A 296 8.41 12.62 20.68
C MET A 296 8.80 12.36 22.13
N LEU A 297 9.65 11.37 22.38
CA LEU A 297 10.11 11.02 23.72
C LEU A 297 11.07 12.08 24.34
N LYS A 298 11.78 12.85 23.49
CA LYS A 298 12.66 13.95 23.92
C LYS A 298 11.94 15.27 24.16
N ALA A 299 10.76 15.47 23.52
CA ALA A 299 9.99 16.70 23.64
C ALA A 299 9.23 16.85 24.96
N VAL A 300 9.24 15.83 25.83
CA VAL A 300 8.61 15.91 27.15
C VAL A 300 9.52 16.69 28.09
N PRO A 301 9.07 17.82 28.70
CA PRO A 301 9.79 18.44 29.81
C PRO A 301 9.86 17.41 30.94
N VAL A 302 11.08 17.16 31.43
CA VAL A 302 11.28 16.38 32.66
C VAL A 302 10.66 17.21 33.79
N VAL A 303 9.45 16.84 34.23
CA VAL A 303 8.90 17.37 35.50
C VAL A 303 9.77 16.78 36.59
N PRO A 304 10.52 17.62 37.34
CA PRO A 304 11.30 17.09 38.44
C PRO A 304 10.36 16.46 39.48
N PRO A 305 10.76 15.36 40.15
CA PRO A 305 9.95 14.75 41.17
C PRO A 305 9.69 15.76 42.29
N VAL A 306 8.42 15.97 42.64
CA VAL A 306 8.03 16.79 43.80
C VAL A 306 8.65 16.15 45.05
N PRO A 307 9.48 16.87 45.81
CA PRO A 307 10.03 16.29 47.01
C PRO A 307 8.91 16.06 48.04
N SER A 308 8.80 14.83 48.51
CA SER A 308 7.93 14.45 49.59
C SER A 308 8.35 15.22 50.86
N GLY A 309 7.55 16.23 51.19
CA GLY A 309 7.75 17.03 52.37
C GLY A 309 7.53 16.23 53.66
N THR A 310 8.53 16.20 54.47
CA THR A 310 8.57 15.67 55.83
C THR A 310 7.63 16.46 56.75
N ASN A 311 6.91 15.72 57.60
CA ASN A 311 6.13 16.18 58.74
C ASN A 311 6.91 17.12 59.68
N GLY A 312 6.25 18.19 60.11
CA GLY A 312 6.69 19.03 61.22
C GLY A 312 5.51 19.79 61.83
N THR A 313 5.07 19.32 62.97
CA THR A 313 4.08 19.83 63.95
C THR A 313 4.33 21.24 64.45
N SER A 314 3.25 21.97 64.70
CA SER A 314 2.81 22.81 65.87
C SER A 314 2.24 24.16 65.44
N GLY A 315 0.97 24.40 65.62
CA GLY A 315 0.35 24.97 66.80
C GLY A 315 0.31 26.50 66.74
N THR A 316 -0.84 27.11 66.42
CA THR A 316 -1.55 28.10 67.26
C THR A 316 -2.71 28.76 66.49
N LYS A 317 -3.89 28.76 67.10
CA LYS A 317 -5.11 29.51 66.79
C LYS A 317 -5.03 30.89 67.47
N PRO A 318 -6.05 31.81 67.34
CA PRO A 318 -6.86 32.31 66.21
C PRO A 318 -6.93 33.86 66.25
N ASN A 319 -7.49 34.51 65.22
CA ASN A 319 -8.30 35.72 65.48
C ASN A 319 -9.40 35.95 64.41
N ARG A 320 -10.56 36.26 64.92
CA ARG A 320 -11.79 36.65 64.26
C ARG A 320 -11.73 38.14 63.84
N GLU A 321 -12.45 38.50 62.82
CA GLU A 321 -13.44 39.59 62.69
C GLU A 321 -13.79 39.76 61.23
N LYS A 322 -14.99 39.48 60.88
CA LYS A 322 -16.28 40.21 60.73
C LYS A 322 -16.42 40.92 59.36
N GLU A 323 -17.43 40.43 58.66
CA GLU A 323 -18.56 41.16 58.06
C GLU A 323 -18.21 42.17 56.98
N THR A 324 -18.82 42.04 55.77
CA THR A 324 -20.17 42.56 55.47
C THR A 324 -20.67 42.06 54.09
N ILE A 325 -21.97 41.82 54.10
CA ILE A 325 -22.89 41.50 53.02
C ILE A 325 -23.14 42.72 52.13
N ASP A 326 -23.36 42.49 50.82
CA ASP A 326 -24.44 43.09 49.99
C ASP A 326 -24.31 42.50 48.58
N ASP A 327 -25.18 41.77 48.13
CA ASP A 327 -26.57 41.75 47.59
C ASP A 327 -26.78 42.66 46.37
N LYS A 328 -27.42 42.04 45.42
CA LYS A 328 -28.18 42.54 44.28
C LYS A 328 -27.59 42.29 42.87
N THR A 329 -28.25 41.35 42.28
CA THR A 329 -29.39 41.34 41.34
C THR A 329 -29.01 41.39 39.86
N LEU A 330 -29.50 40.33 39.20
CA LEU A 330 -30.37 40.32 37.98
C LEU A 330 -29.84 41.07 36.73
N PHE A 331 -29.51 40.38 35.73
CA PHE A 331 -30.36 39.94 34.61
C PHE A 331 -29.65 38.90 33.78
#